data_531f5fdb065bcc4317b6118601529db2
#
_entry.id   531f5fdb065bcc4317b6118601529db2
#
_cell.length_a   1.000
_cell.length_b   1.000
_cell.length_c   1.000
_cell.angle_alpha   90.00
_cell.angle_beta   90.00
_cell.angle_gamma   90.00
#
_symmetry.space_group_name_H-M   'P 1'
#
loop_
_entity.id
_entity.type
_entity.pdbx_description
1 polymer ?
#
loop_
_entity_poly.entity_id
_entity_poly.type
_entity_poly.pdbx_seq_one_letter_code
_entity_poly.pdbx_strand_id
1 'polypeptide(L)'
;WLRWEPHKNVDETRELLAAWALLYPNGDYYEWGIVEKATGQVFGTIGVFTSSSAEPERDPWPGFDHTNGVWEVGYCIGRAWWNQGFTTEALRAVVEYWFKNTGSNWLACAHALANPASGRVQQKAGFVYDHDSVYHKFDGTPVPCKCYALTREHHNILLRG
;
A
#
# COMPACT_ATOMS: atom_id res chain seq x y z
N TRP A 1 10.14 -7.28 -6.02
CA TRP A 1 8.97 -7.48 -5.15
C TRP A 1 7.75 -6.68 -5.59
N LEU A 2 7.92 -5.72 -6.52
CA LEU A 2 6.82 -4.99 -7.14
C LEU A 2 6.15 -5.88 -8.19
N ARG A 3 4.89 -5.56 -8.53
CA ARG A 3 4.14 -6.29 -9.55
C ARG A 3 4.65 -6.02 -10.97
N TRP A 4 5.40 -4.93 -11.15
CA TRP A 4 6.00 -4.50 -12.42
C TRP A 4 7.53 -4.56 -12.38
N GLU A 5 8.13 -4.67 -13.54
CA GLU A 5 9.57 -4.58 -13.72
C GLU A 5 10.05 -3.11 -13.62
N PRO A 6 11.32 -2.87 -13.27
CA PRO A 6 11.88 -1.52 -13.29
C PRO A 6 11.70 -0.84 -14.64
N HIS A 7 11.30 0.44 -14.63
CA HIS A 7 11.17 1.22 -15.85
C HIS A 7 12.53 1.39 -16.52
N LYS A 8 12.54 1.28 -17.84
CA LYS A 8 13.76 1.38 -18.67
C LYS A 8 14.19 2.84 -18.85
N ASN A 9 13.24 3.77 -18.78
CA ASN A 9 13.45 5.20 -18.98
C ASN A 9 12.38 6.03 -18.26
N VAL A 10 12.55 7.35 -18.29
CA VAL A 10 11.63 8.30 -17.65
C VAL A 10 10.27 8.37 -18.33
N ASP A 11 10.20 8.08 -19.62
CA ASP A 11 8.94 8.17 -20.38
C ASP A 11 7.97 7.07 -19.97
N GLU A 12 8.46 5.84 -19.71
CA GLU A 12 7.64 4.76 -19.12
C GLU A 12 7.03 5.19 -17.75
N THR A 13 7.81 5.92 -16.94
CA THR A 13 7.30 6.45 -15.67
C THR A 13 6.22 7.52 -15.90
N ARG A 14 6.42 8.41 -16.87
CA ARG A 14 5.42 9.44 -17.22
C ARG A 14 4.12 8.83 -17.72
N GLU A 15 4.20 7.82 -18.58
CA GLU A 15 3.04 7.08 -19.08
C GLU A 15 2.26 6.41 -17.95
N LEU A 16 2.97 5.75 -17.02
CA LEU A 16 2.35 5.15 -15.84
C LEU A 16 1.63 6.19 -14.97
N LEU A 17 2.28 7.30 -14.66
CA LEU A 17 1.69 8.37 -13.85
C LEU A 17 0.49 9.01 -14.54
N ALA A 18 0.53 9.18 -15.86
CA ALA A 18 -0.61 9.65 -16.65
C ALA A 18 -1.79 8.67 -16.60
N ALA A 19 -1.51 7.36 -16.69
CA ALA A 19 -2.53 6.33 -16.54
C ALA A 19 -3.17 6.34 -15.15
N TRP A 20 -2.38 6.47 -14.08
CA TRP A 20 -2.92 6.59 -12.72
C TRP A 20 -3.78 7.83 -12.52
N ALA A 21 -3.38 8.96 -13.10
CA ALA A 21 -4.16 10.19 -13.01
C ALA A 21 -5.58 10.05 -13.60
N LEU A 22 -5.78 9.17 -14.58
CA LEU A 22 -7.09 8.87 -15.16
C LEU A 22 -7.99 8.05 -14.21
N LEU A 23 -7.42 7.40 -13.19
CA LEU A 23 -8.16 6.59 -12.22
C LEU A 23 -8.73 7.42 -11.06
N TYR A 24 -8.13 8.57 -10.73
CA TYR A 24 -8.53 9.39 -9.57
C TYR A 24 -10.02 9.80 -9.57
N PRO A 25 -10.66 10.16 -10.71
CA PRO A 25 -12.07 10.48 -10.72
C PRO A 25 -13.00 9.34 -10.34
N ASN A 26 -12.53 8.08 -10.43
CA ASN A 26 -13.35 6.90 -10.13
C ASN A 26 -13.57 6.70 -8.63
N GLY A 27 -12.73 7.31 -7.78
CA GLY A 27 -12.84 7.19 -6.33
C GLY A 27 -12.43 5.82 -5.74
N ASP A 28 -11.80 4.98 -6.53
CA ASP A 28 -11.34 3.64 -6.17
C ASP A 28 -9.80 3.49 -6.16
N TYR A 29 -9.10 4.58 -6.49
CA TYR A 29 -7.66 4.66 -6.58
C TYR A 29 -7.13 6.01 -6.09
N TYR A 30 -6.22 5.99 -5.14
CA TYR A 30 -5.55 7.17 -4.58
C TYR A 30 -4.06 6.92 -4.54
N GLU A 31 -3.26 7.86 -5.05
CA GLU A 31 -1.81 7.77 -5.05
C GLU A 31 -1.20 9.11 -4.68
N TRP A 32 -0.22 9.12 -3.79
CA TRP A 32 0.52 10.30 -3.34
C TRP A 32 2.01 10.12 -3.59
N GLY A 33 2.67 11.22 -3.98
CA GLY A 33 4.13 11.30 -3.98
C GLY A 33 4.66 11.48 -2.55
N ILE A 34 5.71 10.73 -2.21
CA ILE A 34 6.45 10.92 -0.96
C ILE A 34 7.58 11.91 -1.26
N VAL A 35 7.58 13.04 -0.55
CA VAL A 35 8.48 14.17 -0.80
C VAL A 35 9.39 14.42 0.39
N GLU A 36 10.69 14.54 0.15
CA GLU A 36 11.64 15.01 1.16
C GLU A 36 11.44 16.48 1.42
N LYS A 37 11.03 16.87 2.63
CA LYS A 37 10.68 18.25 2.97
C LYS A 37 11.84 19.22 2.80
N ALA A 38 13.07 18.79 3.06
CA ALA A 38 14.25 19.64 3.00
C ALA A 38 14.62 20.05 1.57
N THR A 39 14.39 19.20 0.59
CA THR A 39 14.84 19.39 -0.80
C THR A 39 13.70 19.55 -1.79
N GLY A 40 12.47 19.17 -1.41
CA GLY A 40 11.33 19.08 -2.34
C GLY A 40 11.42 17.90 -3.30
N GLN A 41 12.40 17.01 -3.12
CA GLN A 41 12.57 15.85 -4.00
C GLN A 41 11.52 14.79 -3.74
N VAL A 42 10.81 14.37 -4.78
CA VAL A 42 9.96 13.18 -4.76
C VAL A 42 10.85 11.94 -4.82
N PHE A 43 10.71 11.02 -3.88
CA PHE A 43 11.55 9.82 -3.80
C PHE A 43 10.77 8.51 -3.72
N GLY A 44 9.46 8.57 -3.73
CA GLY A 44 8.61 7.40 -3.67
C GLY A 44 7.15 7.73 -3.86
N THR A 45 6.32 6.71 -3.84
CA THR A 45 4.86 6.81 -3.86
C THR A 45 4.24 5.92 -2.80
N ILE A 46 3.03 6.29 -2.39
CA ILE A 46 2.17 5.52 -1.51
C ILE A 46 0.73 5.71 -1.96
N GLY A 47 0.00 4.60 -2.13
CA GLY A 47 -1.38 4.64 -2.60
C GLY A 47 -2.32 3.80 -1.76
N VAL A 48 -3.63 4.10 -1.87
CA VAL A 48 -4.72 3.28 -1.36
C VAL A 48 -5.67 2.99 -2.52
N PHE A 49 -5.95 1.73 -2.76
CA PHE A 49 -6.76 1.29 -3.91
C PHE A 49 -7.61 0.09 -3.54
N THR A 50 -8.67 -0.15 -4.32
CA THR A 50 -9.48 -1.36 -4.15
C THR A 50 -8.82 -2.54 -4.84
N SER A 51 -8.65 -3.65 -4.12
CA SER A 51 -8.08 -4.88 -4.67
C SER A 51 -9.07 -5.67 -5.51
N SER A 52 -10.35 -5.30 -5.52
CA SER A 52 -11.44 -6.03 -6.19
C SER A 52 -11.30 -6.15 -7.71
N SER A 53 -10.57 -5.24 -8.35
CA SER A 53 -10.40 -5.26 -9.81
C SER A 53 -9.14 -5.99 -10.29
N ALA A 54 -8.18 -6.23 -9.41
CA ALA A 54 -6.85 -6.70 -9.82
C ALA A 54 -6.65 -8.21 -9.64
N GLU A 55 -7.30 -8.84 -8.66
CA GLU A 55 -7.14 -10.28 -8.37
C GLU A 55 -8.41 -10.86 -7.72
N PRO A 56 -9.40 -11.29 -8.52
CA PRO A 56 -10.61 -11.94 -7.99
C PRO A 56 -10.34 -13.29 -7.30
N GLU A 57 -9.17 -13.87 -7.49
CA GLU A 57 -8.75 -15.16 -6.90
C GLU A 57 -7.98 -15.00 -5.58
N ARG A 58 -7.72 -13.77 -5.17
CA ARG A 58 -7.06 -13.51 -3.88
C ARG A 58 -8.01 -13.88 -2.76
N ASP A 59 -7.52 -14.67 -1.80
CA ASP A 59 -8.31 -15.10 -0.64
C ASP A 59 -9.10 -13.92 -0.07
N PRO A 60 -10.44 -14.07 0.06
CA PRO A 60 -11.22 -13.06 0.74
C PRO A 60 -10.66 -12.94 2.16
N TRP A 61 -10.48 -11.71 2.62
CA TRP A 61 -10.02 -11.43 3.98
C TRP A 61 -11.04 -11.96 4.97
N PRO A 62 -10.85 -13.16 5.56
CA PRO A 62 -11.86 -13.78 6.40
C PRO A 62 -12.08 -12.95 7.68
N GLY A 63 -13.34 -12.70 8.01
CA GLY A 63 -13.70 -11.93 9.20
C GLY A 63 -13.75 -10.42 9.03
N PHE A 64 -13.49 -9.90 7.82
CA PHE A 64 -13.60 -8.47 7.51
C PHE A 64 -14.85 -8.16 6.68
N ASP A 65 -15.39 -6.96 6.88
CA ASP A 65 -16.51 -6.45 6.08
C ASP A 65 -16.03 -6.00 4.70
N HIS A 66 -16.55 -6.62 3.66
CA HIS A 66 -16.23 -6.34 2.26
C HIS A 66 -17.27 -5.48 1.54
N THR A 67 -18.29 -4.99 2.23
CA THR A 67 -19.41 -4.24 1.63
C THR A 67 -18.95 -3.06 0.78
N ASN A 68 -17.86 -2.40 1.18
CA ASN A 68 -17.27 -1.26 0.48
C ASN A 68 -15.97 -1.62 -0.27
N GLY A 69 -15.78 -2.90 -0.61
CA GLY A 69 -14.55 -3.40 -1.21
C GLY A 69 -13.42 -3.57 -0.20
N VAL A 70 -12.34 -4.21 -0.65
CA VAL A 70 -11.10 -4.35 0.10
C VAL A 70 -10.17 -3.21 -0.29
N TRP A 71 -9.90 -2.31 0.66
CA TRP A 71 -8.96 -1.21 0.48
C TRP A 71 -7.56 -1.65 0.90
N GLU A 72 -6.64 -1.63 -0.04
CA GLU A 72 -5.26 -2.03 0.18
C GLU A 72 -4.32 -0.84 0.04
N VAL A 73 -3.36 -0.72 0.97
CA VAL A 73 -2.30 0.28 0.89
C VAL A 73 -1.02 -0.35 0.34
N GLY A 74 -0.44 0.29 -0.68
CA GLY A 74 0.83 -0.07 -1.27
C GLY A 74 1.81 1.10 -1.32
N TYR A 75 3.11 0.82 -1.36
CA TYR A 75 4.14 1.86 -1.43
C TYR A 75 5.42 1.36 -2.10
N CYS A 76 6.14 2.28 -2.70
CA CYS A 76 7.52 2.06 -3.11
C CYS A 76 8.37 3.31 -2.90
N ILE A 77 9.64 3.13 -2.55
CA ILE A 77 10.59 4.23 -2.39
C ILE A 77 11.94 3.90 -3.02
N GLY A 78 12.65 4.95 -3.43
CA GLY A 78 14.00 4.84 -3.95
C GLY A 78 14.98 4.25 -2.94
N ARG A 79 15.95 3.49 -3.42
CA ARG A 79 16.91 2.74 -2.59
C ARG A 79 17.71 3.64 -1.64
N ALA A 80 18.06 4.86 -2.07
CA ALA A 80 18.80 5.82 -1.25
C ALA A 80 18.08 6.24 0.03
N TRP A 81 16.75 6.07 0.10
CA TRP A 81 15.91 6.44 1.25
C TRP A 81 15.51 5.25 2.13
N TRP A 82 16.04 4.05 1.85
CA TRP A 82 15.75 2.88 2.66
C TRP A 82 16.34 2.98 4.08
N ASN A 83 15.69 2.30 5.03
CA ASN A 83 16.08 2.19 6.44
C ASN A 83 16.18 3.52 7.21
N GLN A 84 15.58 4.60 6.73
CA GLN A 84 15.57 5.93 7.36
C GLN A 84 14.23 6.29 8.03
N GLY A 85 13.27 5.38 8.02
CA GLY A 85 11.96 5.58 8.68
C GLY A 85 10.90 6.24 7.80
N PHE A 86 11.26 6.84 6.67
CA PHE A 86 10.35 7.60 5.79
C PHE A 86 9.10 6.82 5.38
N THR A 87 9.25 5.55 4.99
CA THR A 87 8.09 4.73 4.58
C THR A 87 7.13 4.49 5.75
N THR A 88 7.65 4.30 6.96
CA THR A 88 6.81 4.13 8.16
C THR A 88 6.07 5.42 8.50
N GLU A 89 6.74 6.57 8.38
CA GLU A 89 6.13 7.89 8.57
C GLU A 89 5.01 8.13 7.55
N ALA A 90 5.29 7.91 6.27
CA ALA A 90 4.31 8.07 5.19
C ALA A 90 3.11 7.13 5.37
N LEU A 91 3.34 5.86 5.71
CA LEU A 91 2.27 4.89 5.92
C LEU A 91 1.37 5.29 7.10
N ARG A 92 1.94 5.76 8.22
CA ARG A 92 1.16 6.27 9.35
C ARG A 92 0.31 7.47 8.97
N ALA A 93 0.87 8.41 8.22
CA ALA A 93 0.14 9.59 7.75
C ALA A 93 -1.03 9.24 6.84
N VAL A 94 -0.83 8.29 5.91
CA VAL A 94 -1.89 7.81 5.01
C VAL A 94 -2.98 7.06 5.79
N VAL A 95 -2.62 6.21 6.73
CA VAL A 95 -3.58 5.49 7.59
C VAL A 95 -4.43 6.47 8.40
N GLU A 96 -3.81 7.47 9.03
CA GLU A 96 -4.52 8.51 9.79
C GLU A 96 -5.47 9.30 8.89
N TYR A 97 -4.96 9.76 7.73
CA TYR A 97 -5.77 10.47 6.74
C TYR A 97 -6.97 9.62 6.30
N TRP A 98 -6.73 8.34 5.99
CA TRP A 98 -7.75 7.42 5.50
C TRP A 98 -8.87 7.22 6.51
N PHE A 99 -8.55 6.84 7.72
CA PHE A 99 -9.56 6.64 8.76
C PHE A 99 -10.27 7.91 9.21
N LYS A 100 -9.64 9.07 9.09
CA LYS A 100 -10.26 10.37 9.39
C LYS A 100 -11.24 10.82 8.32
N ASN A 101 -10.98 10.55 7.06
CA ASN A 101 -11.69 11.14 5.93
C ASN A 101 -12.60 10.17 5.19
N THR A 102 -12.60 8.89 5.53
CA THR A 102 -13.45 7.87 4.91
C THR A 102 -14.28 7.12 5.94
N GLY A 103 -15.30 6.38 5.46
CA GLY A 103 -16.07 5.44 6.27
C GLY A 103 -15.43 4.06 6.41
N SER A 104 -14.22 3.85 5.91
CA SER A 104 -13.56 2.54 5.93
C SER A 104 -13.33 2.06 7.37
N ASN A 105 -13.68 0.81 7.65
CA ASN A 105 -13.49 0.19 8.97
C ASN A 105 -12.14 -0.50 9.11
N TRP A 106 -11.44 -0.74 8.01
CA TRP A 106 -10.16 -1.42 7.99
C TRP A 106 -9.38 -1.13 6.70
N LEU A 107 -8.07 -1.37 6.74
CA LEU A 107 -7.15 -1.34 5.61
C LEU A 107 -6.37 -2.64 5.55
N ALA A 108 -6.13 -3.13 4.34
CA ALA A 108 -5.25 -4.23 4.04
C ALA A 108 -3.87 -3.74 3.59
N CYS A 109 -2.86 -4.57 3.75
CA CYS A 109 -1.58 -4.47 3.06
C CYS A 109 -0.92 -5.85 2.96
N ALA A 110 0.00 -6.00 2.02
CA ALA A 110 0.77 -7.23 1.86
C ALA A 110 2.24 -6.94 1.57
N HIS A 111 3.11 -7.90 1.87
CA HIS A 111 4.50 -7.86 1.43
C HIS A 111 4.97 -9.22 0.96
N ALA A 112 5.82 -9.26 -0.07
CA ALA A 112 6.50 -10.49 -0.48
C ALA A 112 7.29 -11.09 0.67
N LEU A 113 7.31 -12.42 0.82
CA LEU A 113 8.14 -13.10 1.82
C LEU A 113 9.62 -12.71 1.69
N ALA A 114 10.08 -12.49 0.46
CA ALA A 114 11.44 -12.04 0.16
C ALA A 114 11.72 -10.57 0.55
N ASN A 115 10.69 -9.81 1.01
CA ASN A 115 10.82 -8.41 1.44
C ASN A 115 10.41 -8.20 2.91
N PRO A 116 11.14 -8.75 3.89
CA PRO A 116 10.79 -8.61 5.30
C PRO A 116 10.90 -7.16 5.80
N ALA A 117 11.60 -6.28 5.07
CA ALA A 117 11.68 -4.86 5.41
C ALA A 117 10.30 -4.18 5.28
N SER A 118 9.53 -4.50 4.23
CA SER A 118 8.16 -4.01 4.07
C SER A 118 7.26 -4.50 5.21
N GLY A 119 7.36 -5.78 5.62
CA GLY A 119 6.62 -6.30 6.77
C GLY A 119 6.91 -5.54 8.07
N ARG A 120 8.17 -5.18 8.32
CA ARG A 120 8.52 -4.34 9.49
C ARG A 120 7.91 -2.94 9.43
N VAL A 121 7.79 -2.36 8.24
CA VAL A 121 7.11 -1.07 8.04
C VAL A 121 5.63 -1.18 8.40
N GLN A 122 4.96 -2.21 7.90
CA GLN A 122 3.54 -2.49 8.16
C GLN A 122 3.28 -2.68 9.67
N GLN A 123 4.07 -3.53 10.33
CA GLN A 123 3.96 -3.75 11.78
C GLN A 123 4.19 -2.47 12.60
N LYS A 124 5.21 -1.66 12.24
CA LYS A 124 5.46 -0.35 12.90
C LYS A 124 4.35 0.66 12.70
N ALA A 125 3.58 0.53 11.62
CA ALA A 125 2.40 1.36 11.38
C ALA A 125 1.12 0.81 12.03
N GLY A 126 1.21 -0.30 12.79
CA GLY A 126 0.11 -0.88 13.56
C GLY A 126 -0.65 -2.00 12.85
N PHE A 127 -0.24 -2.40 11.65
CA PHE A 127 -0.88 -3.52 10.96
C PHE A 127 -0.54 -4.85 11.65
N VAL A 128 -1.53 -5.71 11.76
CA VAL A 128 -1.44 -7.04 12.37
C VAL A 128 -1.48 -8.10 11.28
N TYR A 129 -0.62 -9.12 11.41
CA TYR A 129 -0.64 -10.27 10.50
C TYR A 129 -2.00 -10.96 10.50
N ASP A 130 -2.48 -11.31 9.32
CA ASP A 130 -3.73 -12.01 9.11
C ASP A 130 -3.51 -13.40 8.50
N HIS A 131 -2.99 -13.49 7.29
CA HIS A 131 -2.77 -14.77 6.61
C HIS A 131 -1.63 -14.73 5.58
N ASP A 132 -1.21 -15.90 5.11
CA ASP A 132 -0.32 -16.05 3.96
C ASP A 132 -1.13 -16.16 2.67
N SER A 133 -0.61 -15.59 1.57
CA SER A 133 -1.23 -15.60 0.26
C SER A 133 -0.19 -15.58 -0.87
N VAL A 134 -0.65 -15.52 -2.10
CA VAL A 134 0.19 -15.35 -3.30
C VAL A 134 -0.42 -14.25 -4.15
N TYR A 135 0.38 -13.25 -4.54
CA TYR A 135 0.00 -12.35 -5.61
C TYR A 135 0.80 -12.65 -6.88
N HIS A 136 0.34 -12.18 -8.02
CA HIS A 136 1.04 -12.35 -9.28
C HIS A 136 1.60 -11.01 -9.77
N LYS A 137 2.82 -11.05 -10.33
CA LYS A 137 3.35 -9.95 -11.13
C LYS A 137 2.54 -9.83 -12.42
N PHE A 138 2.70 -8.72 -13.13
CA PHE A 138 2.03 -8.51 -14.42
C PHE A 138 2.47 -9.50 -15.50
N ASP A 139 3.62 -10.14 -15.35
CA ASP A 139 4.09 -11.24 -16.21
C ASP A 139 3.56 -12.63 -15.79
N GLY A 140 2.70 -12.68 -14.75
CA GLY A 140 2.14 -13.93 -14.22
C GLY A 140 3.01 -14.63 -13.17
N THR A 141 4.20 -14.12 -12.85
CA THR A 141 5.08 -14.73 -11.84
C THR A 141 4.44 -14.72 -10.47
N PRO A 142 4.23 -15.89 -9.81
CA PRO A 142 3.66 -15.95 -8.47
C PRO A 142 4.67 -15.46 -7.42
N VAL A 143 4.19 -14.67 -6.47
CA VAL A 143 4.99 -14.11 -5.38
C VAL A 143 4.32 -14.46 -4.05
N PRO A 144 4.86 -15.40 -3.26
CA PRO A 144 4.37 -15.68 -1.92
C PRO A 144 4.48 -14.42 -1.04
N CYS A 145 3.40 -14.14 -0.30
CA CYS A 145 3.30 -12.93 0.51
C CYS A 145 2.65 -13.20 1.86
N LYS A 146 2.85 -12.24 2.78
CA LYS A 146 2.11 -12.14 4.03
C LYS A 146 1.15 -10.96 3.94
N CYS A 147 -0.09 -11.22 4.34
CA CYS A 147 -1.18 -10.26 4.38
C CYS A 147 -1.36 -9.74 5.80
N TYR A 148 -1.60 -8.45 5.93
CA TYR A 148 -1.77 -7.74 7.19
C TYR A 148 -3.01 -6.84 7.11
N ALA A 149 -3.70 -6.67 8.22
CA ALA A 149 -4.82 -5.77 8.33
C ALA A 149 -4.65 -4.78 9.49
N LEU A 150 -5.23 -3.61 9.36
CA LEU A 150 -5.37 -2.64 10.42
C LEU A 150 -6.84 -2.19 10.49
N THR A 151 -7.51 -2.46 11.60
CA THR A 151 -8.87 -1.97 11.83
C THR A 151 -8.85 -0.54 12.38
N ARG A 152 -9.92 0.21 12.11
CA ARG A 152 -10.14 1.53 12.70
C ARG A 152 -10.11 1.50 14.23
N GLU A 153 -10.69 0.47 14.84
CA GLU A 153 -10.70 0.31 16.30
C GLU A 153 -9.28 0.18 16.85
N HIS A 154 -8.47 -0.72 16.24
CA HIS A 154 -7.08 -0.92 16.64
C HIS A 154 -6.24 0.35 16.45
N HIS A 155 -6.43 1.05 15.34
CA HIS A 155 -5.77 2.35 15.08
C HIS A 155 -6.10 3.38 16.17
N ASN A 156 -7.38 3.49 16.55
CA ASN A 156 -7.81 4.42 17.61
C ASN A 156 -7.22 4.07 18.98
N ILE A 157 -7.00 2.78 19.27
CA ILE A 157 -6.32 2.34 20.50
C ILE A 157 -4.85 2.80 20.48
N LEU A 158 -4.15 2.62 19.36
CA LEU A 158 -2.74 3.03 19.20
C LEU A 158 -2.52 4.54 19.35
N LEU A 159 -3.53 5.37 19.00
CA LEU A 159 -3.45 6.83 19.17
C LEU A 159 -3.63 7.31 20.61
N ARG A 160 -4.14 6.47 21.52
CA ARG A 160 -4.42 6.81 22.91
C ARG A 160 -3.31 6.39 23.89
N GLY A 161 -2.42 5.50 23.44
CA GLY A 161 -1.29 4.99 24.23
C GLY A 161 0.00 5.72 23.95
#